data_7af65273c08009bad04bd3122e151fb4
#
_entry.id   7af65273c08009bad04bd3122e151fb4
#
_cell.length_a   1.000
_cell.length_b   1.000
_cell.length_c   1.000
_cell.angle_alpha   90.00
_cell.angle_beta   90.00
_cell.angle_gamma   90.00
#
_symmetry.space_group_name_H-M   'P 1'
#
loop_
_entity.id
_entity.type
_entity.pdbx_description
1 polymer ?
#
loop_
_entity_poly.entity_id
_entity_poly.type
_entity_poly.pdbx_seq_one_letter_code
_entity_poly.pdbx_strand_id
1 'polypeptide(L)'
;MKILYLSSNISNEAGGYAESSFLLREKLDMLKNNDAYLFGFWRSKNYKLNYILSDKINIFSNGLIRKFPFSFFYLKKMFLIRPNLIDVQGLWSSASLFNLIFNKLRPTPYIVTPRGMLEKWALSQSYLKKLIYYHLIEKYHLKNATCLRATSDMEMNTFKKLGFKNKIINIPNSIKIPKIKLKIKFKNKKKKRILFLNRIHKKKGISELLNAWKHIHNKYLDWELVICGYDENGYRDEMIKLSNDLKLNRVVWKNFVIGKDKDKLFRSSDLFILLSHSENFGLSIAEALSFGLPVITTTNTPWKDLKKYKCGWCIDLKMKKIVKTIENAICLNPKKRILMGKRGRAWVIRDFSDQSIAPKLQSAYNWILNKGPKPKKIIF
;
A
#
# COMPACT_ATOMS: atom_id res chain seq x y z
N MET A 1 12.78 -5.03 22.98
CA MET A 1 11.50 -5.75 22.76
C MET A 1 11.63 -6.59 21.50
N LYS A 2 11.38 -7.90 21.59
CA LYS A 2 11.39 -8.78 20.43
C LYS A 2 10.03 -8.73 19.72
N ILE A 3 10.02 -8.22 18.47
CA ILE A 3 8.82 -8.07 17.65
C ILE A 3 8.93 -9.02 16.47
N LEU A 4 7.91 -9.83 16.21
CA LEU A 4 7.87 -10.73 15.06
C LEU A 4 6.76 -10.31 14.09
N TYR A 5 7.16 -9.87 12.90
CA TYR A 5 6.25 -9.63 11.78
C TYR A 5 6.02 -10.92 11.02
N LEU A 6 4.75 -11.29 10.86
CA LEU A 6 4.33 -12.42 10.02
C LEU A 6 3.65 -11.90 8.77
N SER A 7 4.23 -12.15 7.59
CA SER A 7 3.70 -11.68 6.32
C SER A 7 3.35 -12.85 5.39
N SER A 8 2.18 -12.78 4.76
CA SER A 8 1.69 -13.80 3.84
C SER A 8 2.42 -13.84 2.50
N ASN A 9 3.04 -12.73 2.10
CA ASN A 9 3.80 -12.61 0.87
C ASN A 9 4.77 -11.42 0.98
N ILE A 10 6.05 -11.69 0.74
CA ILE A 10 7.12 -10.67 0.75
C ILE A 10 7.82 -10.55 -0.61
N SER A 11 7.26 -11.14 -1.67
CA SER A 11 7.78 -10.98 -3.03
C SER A 11 7.53 -9.57 -3.58
N ASN A 12 8.33 -9.16 -4.55
CA ASN A 12 8.17 -7.86 -5.22
C ASN A 12 6.79 -7.69 -5.87
N GLU A 13 6.16 -8.78 -6.31
CA GLU A 13 4.81 -8.81 -6.90
C GLU A 13 3.72 -8.42 -5.88
N ALA A 14 3.98 -8.60 -4.58
CA ALA A 14 3.09 -8.10 -3.53
C ALA A 14 3.09 -6.56 -3.46
N GLY A 15 4.02 -5.90 -4.16
CA GLY A 15 4.08 -4.46 -4.31
C GLY A 15 4.21 -3.74 -2.97
N GLY A 16 3.44 -2.66 -2.81
CA GLY A 16 3.50 -1.84 -1.62
C GLY A 16 3.21 -2.54 -0.29
N TYR A 17 2.56 -3.70 -0.32
CA TYR A 17 2.34 -4.53 0.88
C TYR A 17 3.67 -5.06 1.45
N ALA A 18 4.50 -5.66 0.60
CA ALA A 18 5.81 -6.17 0.99
C ALA A 18 6.74 -5.01 1.38
N GLU A 19 6.84 -3.99 0.52
CA GLU A 19 7.69 -2.82 0.73
C GLU A 19 7.44 -2.15 2.09
N SER A 20 6.17 -1.92 2.44
CA SER A 20 5.82 -1.30 3.72
C SER A 20 6.13 -2.19 4.92
N SER A 21 6.06 -3.52 4.78
CA SER A 21 6.39 -4.45 5.87
C SER A 21 7.89 -4.48 6.16
N PHE A 22 8.72 -4.48 5.10
CA PHE A 22 10.17 -4.37 5.23
C PHE A 22 10.61 -3.05 5.85
N LEU A 23 10.09 -1.93 5.31
CA LEU A 23 10.42 -0.60 5.79
C LEU A 23 10.07 -0.41 7.27
N LEU A 24 8.88 -0.86 7.65
CA LEU A 24 8.42 -0.70 9.02
C LEU A 24 9.25 -1.55 9.99
N ARG A 25 9.55 -2.81 9.64
CA ARG A 25 10.43 -3.68 10.41
C ARG A 25 11.81 -3.04 10.59
N GLU A 26 12.43 -2.57 9.50
CA GLU A 26 13.74 -1.94 9.54
C GLU A 26 13.77 -0.74 10.49
N LYS A 27 12.77 0.13 10.42
CA LYS A 27 12.71 1.33 11.25
C LYS A 27 12.44 1.03 12.72
N LEU A 28 11.63 0.02 13.01
CA LEU A 28 11.41 -0.40 14.40
C LEU A 28 12.64 -1.09 14.99
N ASP A 29 13.39 -1.83 14.18
CA ASP A 29 14.67 -2.43 14.60
C ASP A 29 15.73 -1.37 14.96
N MET A 30 15.70 -0.22 14.27
CA MET A 30 16.58 0.92 14.54
C MET A 30 16.21 1.70 15.82
N LEU A 31 15.02 1.53 16.35
CA LEU A 31 14.63 2.18 17.62
C LEU A 31 15.27 1.45 18.79
N LYS A 32 15.72 2.23 19.80
CA LYS A 32 16.37 1.67 21.01
C LYS A 32 15.52 0.55 21.62
N ASN A 33 16.18 -0.51 22.04
CA ASN A 33 15.61 -1.66 22.75
C ASN A 33 14.64 -2.52 21.93
N ASN A 34 14.66 -2.44 20.60
CA ASN A 34 13.91 -3.32 19.73
C ASN A 34 14.80 -4.31 18.99
N ASP A 35 14.21 -5.47 18.76
CA ASP A 35 14.76 -6.55 17.98
C ASP A 35 13.65 -7.08 17.09
N ALA A 36 13.57 -6.56 15.84
CA ALA A 36 12.44 -6.78 14.95
C ALA A 36 12.78 -7.83 13.88
N TYR A 37 12.01 -8.90 13.84
CA TYR A 37 12.12 -10.02 12.90
C TYR A 37 10.99 -9.94 11.86
N LEU A 38 11.26 -10.41 10.64
CA LEU A 38 10.24 -10.55 9.59
C LEU A 38 10.27 -11.98 9.04
N PHE A 39 9.13 -12.65 9.15
CA PHE A 39 8.87 -13.93 8.51
C PHE A 39 7.90 -13.75 7.36
N GLY A 40 8.22 -14.31 6.21
CA GLY A 40 7.33 -14.22 5.06
C GLY A 40 7.55 -15.34 4.06
N PHE A 41 6.53 -15.52 3.22
CA PHE A 41 6.58 -16.50 2.15
C PHE A 41 6.91 -15.84 0.82
N TRP A 42 7.75 -16.51 0.03
CA TRP A 42 8.08 -16.10 -1.33
C TRP A 42 7.21 -16.84 -2.33
N ARG A 43 6.47 -16.12 -3.15
CA ARG A 43 5.50 -16.73 -4.10
C ARG A 43 5.96 -16.69 -5.56
N SER A 44 7.00 -15.93 -5.89
CA SER A 44 7.50 -15.79 -7.26
C SER A 44 8.60 -16.79 -7.59
N LYS A 45 8.70 -17.17 -8.87
CA LYS A 45 9.82 -17.95 -9.39
C LYS A 45 11.08 -17.09 -9.68
N ASN A 46 10.89 -15.78 -9.91
CA ASN A 46 11.96 -14.85 -10.26
C ASN A 46 12.40 -14.04 -9.04
N TYR A 47 13.57 -14.37 -8.51
CA TYR A 47 14.15 -13.71 -7.35
C TYR A 47 14.88 -12.42 -7.76
N LYS A 48 14.29 -11.26 -7.49
CA LYS A 48 15.05 -10.01 -7.31
C LYS A 48 14.54 -9.35 -6.04
N LEU A 49 15.19 -9.63 -4.91
CA LEU A 49 14.95 -8.89 -3.67
C LEU A 49 15.65 -7.54 -3.77
N ASN A 50 14.87 -6.46 -3.62
CA ASN A 50 15.43 -5.11 -3.50
C ASN A 50 15.75 -4.74 -2.05
N TYR A 51 15.70 -5.72 -1.15
CA TYR A 51 15.90 -5.53 0.28
C TYR A 51 17.17 -6.22 0.73
N ILE A 52 17.90 -5.57 1.62
CA ILE A 52 19.07 -6.17 2.27
C ILE A 52 18.55 -7.28 3.18
N LEU A 53 18.92 -8.51 2.86
CA LEU A 53 18.63 -9.65 3.73
C LEU A 53 19.51 -9.57 4.96
N SER A 54 18.94 -9.74 6.11
CA SER A 54 19.63 -9.91 7.39
C SER A 54 19.17 -11.22 8.02
N ASP A 55 19.90 -11.71 9.00
CA ASP A 55 19.57 -12.88 9.81
C ASP A 55 18.20 -12.78 10.49
N LYS A 56 17.70 -11.56 10.66
CA LYS A 56 16.36 -11.26 11.20
C LYS A 56 15.24 -11.37 10.16
N ILE A 57 15.55 -11.60 8.88
CA ILE A 57 14.57 -11.80 7.82
C ILE A 57 14.59 -13.25 7.37
N ASN A 58 13.50 -13.95 7.64
CA ASN A 58 13.36 -15.35 7.28
C ASN A 58 12.35 -15.50 6.15
N ILE A 59 12.86 -15.96 5.02
CA ILE A 59 12.07 -16.22 3.82
C ILE A 59 11.85 -17.74 3.73
N PHE A 60 10.58 -18.11 3.70
CA PHE A 60 10.19 -19.51 3.54
C PHE A 60 9.76 -19.73 2.08
N SER A 61 10.41 -20.68 1.41
CA SER A 61 10.00 -21.09 0.08
C SER A 61 8.68 -21.85 0.16
N ASN A 62 7.89 -21.74 -0.90
CA ASN A 62 6.67 -22.51 -1.03
C ASN A 62 7.01 -24.01 -1.12
N GLY A 63 6.56 -24.80 -0.15
CA GLY A 63 6.50 -26.26 -0.29
C GLY A 63 5.57 -26.67 -1.43
N LEU A 64 5.32 -27.97 -1.56
CA LEU A 64 4.48 -28.62 -2.61
C LEU A 64 3.13 -27.92 -2.89
N ILE A 65 2.55 -27.17 -1.93
CA ILE A 65 1.30 -26.45 -2.08
C ILE A 65 1.56 -24.94 -2.25
N ARG A 66 1.77 -24.49 -3.48
CA ARG A 66 2.06 -23.08 -3.83
C ARG A 66 1.09 -22.03 -3.26
N LYS A 67 -0.16 -22.38 -3.01
CA LYS A 67 -1.21 -21.45 -2.56
C LYS A 67 -1.33 -21.37 -1.04
N PHE A 68 -0.87 -22.37 -0.31
CA PHE A 68 -0.93 -22.43 1.14
C PHE A 68 0.37 -23.03 1.68
N PRO A 69 1.45 -22.23 1.76
CA PRO A 69 2.75 -22.72 2.18
C PRO A 69 2.70 -23.16 3.65
N PHE A 70 3.00 -24.41 3.90
CA PHE A 70 3.13 -24.98 5.23
C PHE A 70 4.60 -25.34 5.47
N SER A 71 5.18 -24.86 6.57
CA SER A 71 6.56 -25.17 6.92
C SER A 71 6.69 -25.37 8.43
N PHE A 72 7.09 -26.56 8.83
CA PHE A 72 7.41 -26.87 10.23
C PHE A 72 8.54 -25.99 10.78
N PHE A 73 9.49 -25.62 9.92
CA PHE A 73 10.58 -24.70 10.27
C PHE A 73 10.09 -23.30 10.66
N TYR A 74 8.94 -22.89 10.16
CA TYR A 74 8.33 -21.62 10.53
C TYR A 74 8.00 -21.58 12.03
N LEU A 75 7.28 -22.60 12.52
CA LEU A 75 6.95 -22.70 13.94
C LEU A 75 8.21 -22.89 14.80
N LYS A 76 9.12 -23.77 14.41
CA LYS A 76 10.40 -23.98 15.12
C LYS A 76 11.13 -22.65 15.32
N LYS A 77 11.24 -21.82 14.27
CA LYS A 77 11.88 -20.49 14.36
C LYS A 77 11.11 -19.51 15.24
N MET A 78 9.77 -19.54 15.23
CA MET A 78 8.97 -18.72 16.16
C MET A 78 9.30 -19.06 17.63
N PHE A 79 9.40 -20.35 17.96
CA PHE A 79 9.77 -20.81 19.32
C PHE A 79 11.21 -20.43 19.69
N LEU A 80 12.15 -20.43 18.76
CA LEU A 80 13.53 -20.00 19.00
C LEU A 80 13.63 -18.49 19.27
N ILE A 81 12.92 -17.66 18.51
CA ILE A 81 12.94 -16.20 18.69
C ILE A 81 12.29 -15.79 20.01
N ARG A 82 11.24 -16.49 20.42
CA ARG A 82 10.44 -16.15 21.63
C ARG A 82 9.99 -14.69 21.60
N PRO A 83 9.15 -14.26 20.63
CA PRO A 83 8.73 -12.86 20.52
C PRO A 83 7.94 -12.41 21.75
N ASN A 84 8.07 -11.11 22.10
CA ASN A 84 7.22 -10.47 23.08
C ASN A 84 5.90 -10.00 22.47
N LEU A 85 5.90 -9.70 21.16
CA LEU A 85 4.76 -9.24 20.39
C LEU A 85 4.82 -9.81 18.97
N ILE A 86 3.69 -10.22 18.44
CA ILE A 86 3.54 -10.66 17.06
C ILE A 86 2.66 -9.66 16.30
N ASP A 87 3.08 -9.21 15.11
CA ASP A 87 2.27 -8.37 14.21
C ASP A 87 2.01 -9.13 12.90
N VAL A 88 0.79 -9.64 12.75
CA VAL A 88 0.37 -10.42 11.58
C VAL A 88 -0.11 -9.47 10.49
N GLN A 89 0.59 -9.47 9.37
CA GLN A 89 0.33 -8.61 8.22
C GLN A 89 -0.49 -9.35 7.17
N GLY A 90 -1.71 -8.90 6.91
CA GLY A 90 -2.65 -9.53 6.00
C GLY A 90 -3.41 -10.71 6.62
N LEU A 91 -4.32 -11.27 5.83
CA LEU A 91 -5.19 -12.39 6.17
C LEU A 91 -5.09 -13.49 5.10
N TRP A 92 -5.89 -14.54 5.26
CA TRP A 92 -6.06 -15.62 4.28
C TRP A 92 -4.76 -16.36 3.95
N SER A 93 -3.93 -16.59 4.98
CA SER A 93 -2.61 -17.20 4.81
C SER A 93 -2.24 -18.11 5.96
N SER A 94 -1.28 -19.00 5.72
CA SER A 94 -0.70 -19.85 6.76
C SER A 94 -0.11 -19.08 7.94
N ALA A 95 0.22 -17.80 7.79
CA ALA A 95 0.69 -16.95 8.89
C ALA A 95 -0.35 -16.85 10.02
N SER A 96 -1.65 -16.71 9.68
CA SER A 96 -2.74 -16.72 10.66
C SER A 96 -2.83 -18.06 11.40
N LEU A 97 -2.73 -19.18 10.67
CA LEU A 97 -2.75 -20.51 11.25
C LEU A 97 -1.55 -20.75 12.18
N PHE A 98 -0.34 -20.42 11.73
CA PHE A 98 0.87 -20.58 12.55
C PHE A 98 0.84 -19.71 13.80
N ASN A 99 0.30 -18.49 13.68
CA ASN A 99 0.12 -17.63 14.84
C ASN A 99 -0.85 -18.24 15.85
N LEU A 100 -1.97 -18.83 15.41
CA LEU A 100 -2.92 -19.50 16.29
C LEU A 100 -2.29 -20.70 17.00
N ILE A 101 -1.59 -21.56 16.26
CA ILE A 101 -0.90 -22.74 16.82
C ILE A 101 0.14 -22.29 17.84
N PHE A 102 0.97 -21.31 17.48
CA PHE A 102 1.99 -20.78 18.39
C PHE A 102 1.36 -20.20 19.66
N ASN A 103 0.30 -19.39 19.53
CA ASN A 103 -0.38 -18.78 20.67
C ASN A 103 -1.08 -19.76 21.59
N LYS A 104 -1.56 -20.92 21.06
CA LYS A 104 -2.12 -21.99 21.88
C LYS A 104 -1.07 -22.61 22.79
N LEU A 105 0.17 -22.75 22.31
CA LEU A 105 1.29 -23.36 23.04
C LEU A 105 2.06 -22.33 23.88
N ARG A 106 2.13 -21.11 23.43
CA ARG A 106 2.82 -20.01 24.08
C ARG A 106 2.02 -18.71 23.92
N PRO A 107 1.13 -18.37 24.86
CA PRO A 107 0.35 -17.15 24.85
C PRO A 107 1.25 -15.93 24.70
N THR A 108 1.08 -15.20 23.60
CA THR A 108 1.86 -14.02 23.24
C THR A 108 0.92 -12.96 22.67
N PRO A 109 0.93 -11.71 23.17
CA PRO A 109 0.12 -10.64 22.58
C PRO A 109 0.37 -10.51 21.11
N TYR A 110 -0.72 -10.38 20.31
CA TYR A 110 -0.57 -10.18 18.88
C TYR A 110 -1.56 -9.19 18.30
N ILE A 111 -1.11 -8.54 17.24
CA ILE A 111 -1.86 -7.57 16.46
C ILE A 111 -2.14 -8.17 15.10
N VAL A 112 -3.32 -7.90 14.56
CA VAL A 112 -3.65 -8.23 13.16
C VAL A 112 -3.86 -6.96 12.37
N THR A 113 -3.14 -6.84 11.27
CA THR A 113 -3.23 -5.73 10.30
C THR A 113 -3.79 -6.27 8.99
N PRO A 114 -5.11 -6.25 8.75
CA PRO A 114 -5.75 -6.89 7.59
C PRO A 114 -5.41 -6.25 6.24
N ARG A 115 -5.02 -4.98 6.21
CA ARG A 115 -4.61 -4.24 5.00
C ARG A 115 -5.66 -4.25 3.88
N GLY A 116 -6.92 -4.01 4.24
CA GLY A 116 -8.06 -3.95 3.32
C GLY A 116 -8.60 -5.30 2.88
N MET A 117 -8.10 -6.40 3.43
CA MET A 117 -8.55 -7.74 3.06
C MET A 117 -9.96 -8.10 3.60
N LEU A 118 -10.52 -7.24 4.48
CA LEU A 118 -11.90 -7.33 4.98
C LEU A 118 -12.87 -6.39 4.25
N GLU A 119 -12.43 -5.63 3.26
CA GLU A 119 -13.30 -4.79 2.45
C GLU A 119 -14.22 -5.63 1.55
N LYS A 120 -15.43 -5.13 1.26
CA LYS A 120 -16.46 -5.82 0.47
C LYS A 120 -15.91 -6.42 -0.83
N TRP A 121 -15.16 -5.62 -1.59
CA TRP A 121 -14.56 -6.08 -2.85
C TRP A 121 -13.55 -7.21 -2.61
N ALA A 122 -12.70 -7.09 -1.59
CA ALA A 122 -11.72 -8.13 -1.28
C ALA A 122 -12.40 -9.43 -0.84
N LEU A 123 -13.48 -9.34 -0.09
CA LEU A 123 -14.25 -10.51 0.36
C LEU A 123 -14.98 -11.21 -0.80
N SER A 124 -15.45 -10.47 -1.81
CA SER A 124 -16.11 -11.08 -2.98
C SER A 124 -15.18 -11.91 -3.86
N GLN A 125 -13.86 -11.67 -3.80
CA GLN A 125 -12.88 -12.45 -4.55
C GLN A 125 -12.65 -13.82 -3.89
N SER A 126 -12.84 -14.92 -4.65
CA SER A 126 -12.73 -16.29 -4.13
C SER A 126 -13.59 -16.54 -2.87
N TYR A 127 -14.83 -16.05 -2.90
CA TYR A 127 -15.74 -15.99 -1.75
C TYR A 127 -15.84 -17.32 -0.97
N LEU A 128 -16.14 -18.43 -1.65
CA LEU A 128 -16.32 -19.74 -0.99
C LEU A 128 -15.06 -20.20 -0.23
N LYS A 129 -13.88 -20.03 -0.84
CA LYS A 129 -12.62 -20.40 -0.19
C LYS A 129 -12.35 -19.56 1.06
N LYS A 130 -12.65 -18.26 0.99
CA LYS A 130 -12.51 -17.36 2.12
C LYS A 130 -13.54 -17.62 3.19
N LEU A 131 -14.76 -17.96 2.83
CA LEU A 131 -15.81 -18.31 3.79
C LEU A 131 -15.39 -19.53 4.64
N ILE A 132 -14.92 -20.60 4.00
CA ILE A 132 -14.42 -21.78 4.70
C ILE A 132 -13.24 -21.42 5.60
N TYR A 133 -12.24 -20.74 5.04
CA TYR A 133 -11.05 -20.32 5.78
C TYR A 133 -11.38 -19.37 6.95
N TYR A 134 -12.37 -18.49 6.78
CA TYR A 134 -12.86 -17.60 7.83
C TYR A 134 -13.39 -18.39 9.02
N HIS A 135 -14.28 -19.33 8.78
CA HIS A 135 -14.89 -20.09 9.87
C HIS A 135 -13.89 -21.03 10.58
N LEU A 136 -12.94 -21.59 9.84
CA LEU A 136 -11.95 -22.52 10.41
C LEU A 136 -10.80 -21.80 11.13
N ILE A 137 -10.36 -20.65 10.64
CA ILE A 137 -9.11 -20.02 11.10
C ILE A 137 -9.30 -18.54 11.43
N GLU A 138 -9.68 -17.70 10.44
CA GLU A 138 -9.58 -16.24 10.59
C GLU A 138 -10.54 -15.68 11.64
N LYS A 139 -11.72 -16.24 11.80
CA LYS A 139 -12.68 -15.85 12.84
C LYS A 139 -12.06 -15.92 14.24
N TYR A 140 -11.41 -17.04 14.54
CA TYR A 140 -10.72 -17.24 15.82
C TYR A 140 -9.48 -16.36 15.92
N HIS A 141 -8.71 -16.26 14.84
CA HIS A 141 -7.51 -15.43 14.78
C HIS A 141 -7.83 -13.95 15.02
N LEU A 142 -8.84 -13.41 14.36
CA LEU A 142 -9.28 -12.02 14.54
C LEU A 142 -9.90 -11.78 15.92
N LYS A 143 -10.77 -12.69 16.39
CA LYS A 143 -11.44 -12.56 17.70
C LYS A 143 -10.46 -12.54 18.87
N ASN A 144 -9.40 -13.35 18.81
CA ASN A 144 -8.42 -13.51 19.89
C ASN A 144 -7.24 -12.51 19.75
N ALA A 145 -7.20 -11.69 18.70
CA ALA A 145 -6.18 -10.67 18.57
C ALA A 145 -6.28 -9.65 19.72
N THR A 146 -5.13 -9.35 20.35
CA THR A 146 -5.04 -8.33 21.39
C THR A 146 -5.46 -6.95 20.87
N CYS A 147 -5.18 -6.70 19.57
CA CYS A 147 -5.53 -5.46 18.90
C CYS A 147 -5.65 -5.67 17.39
N LEU A 148 -6.55 -4.95 16.74
CA LEU A 148 -6.59 -4.81 15.28
C LEU A 148 -5.96 -3.47 14.88
N ARG A 149 -5.12 -3.48 13.86
CA ARG A 149 -4.56 -2.25 13.29
C ARG A 149 -5.25 -1.93 11.96
N ALA A 150 -5.92 -0.79 11.92
CA ALA A 150 -6.37 -0.17 10.69
C ALA A 150 -5.27 0.73 10.12
N THR A 151 -5.14 0.76 8.80
CA THR A 151 -4.18 1.62 8.10
C THR A 151 -4.83 2.86 7.50
N SER A 152 -6.16 2.98 7.66
CA SER A 152 -6.96 4.14 7.24
C SER A 152 -8.25 4.21 8.05
N ASP A 153 -8.89 5.40 8.06
CA ASP A 153 -10.22 5.58 8.67
C ASP A 153 -11.28 4.72 7.97
N MET A 154 -11.13 4.48 6.66
CA MET A 154 -12.03 3.61 5.91
C MET A 154 -11.95 2.17 6.42
N GLU A 155 -10.75 1.64 6.63
CA GLU A 155 -10.54 0.29 7.16
C GLU A 155 -11.03 0.19 8.61
N MET A 156 -10.76 1.20 9.44
CA MET A 156 -11.27 1.26 10.80
C MET A 156 -12.80 1.20 10.84
N ASN A 157 -13.47 1.96 9.96
CA ASN A 157 -14.94 1.93 9.86
C ASN A 157 -15.44 0.55 9.38
N THR A 158 -14.69 -0.15 8.54
CA THR A 158 -14.99 -1.52 8.15
C THR A 158 -14.96 -2.46 9.35
N PHE A 159 -13.94 -2.36 10.21
CA PHE A 159 -13.87 -3.18 11.44
C PHE A 159 -15.07 -2.95 12.37
N LYS A 160 -15.47 -1.69 12.57
CA LYS A 160 -16.65 -1.34 13.36
C LYS A 160 -17.93 -1.94 12.77
N LYS A 161 -18.12 -1.84 11.44
CA LYS A 161 -19.30 -2.41 10.75
C LYS A 161 -19.34 -3.93 10.82
N LEU A 162 -18.21 -4.61 10.89
CA LEU A 162 -18.11 -6.06 11.05
C LEU A 162 -18.28 -6.51 12.50
N GLY A 163 -18.48 -5.58 13.45
CA GLY A 163 -18.78 -5.87 14.84
C GLY A 163 -17.59 -6.39 15.67
N PHE A 164 -16.35 -6.11 15.25
CA PHE A 164 -15.18 -6.47 16.06
C PHE A 164 -15.17 -5.68 17.37
N LYS A 165 -15.03 -6.41 18.48
CA LYS A 165 -14.95 -5.85 19.85
C LYS A 165 -13.49 -5.66 20.34
N ASN A 166 -12.51 -5.99 19.51
CA ASN A 166 -11.10 -5.82 19.83
C ASN A 166 -10.74 -4.34 19.99
N LYS A 167 -9.67 -4.06 20.73
CA LYS A 167 -8.99 -2.76 20.66
C LYS A 167 -8.59 -2.48 19.20
N ILE A 168 -8.86 -1.27 18.70
CA ILE A 168 -8.52 -0.88 17.33
C ILE A 168 -7.57 0.31 17.39
N ILE A 169 -6.40 0.19 16.76
CA ILE A 169 -5.49 1.29 16.53
C ILE A 169 -5.55 1.71 15.06
N ASN A 170 -5.61 3.02 14.82
CA ASN A 170 -5.55 3.58 13.46
C ASN A 170 -4.18 4.21 13.21
N ILE A 171 -3.26 3.42 12.67
CA ILE A 171 -1.91 3.85 12.34
C ILE A 171 -1.64 3.52 10.88
N PRO A 172 -1.46 4.53 10.01
CA PRO A 172 -1.29 4.33 8.58
C PRO A 172 -0.01 3.54 8.23
N ASN A 173 0.09 3.13 6.98
CA ASN A 173 1.34 2.61 6.44
C ASN A 173 2.37 3.74 6.35
N SER A 174 3.63 3.40 6.57
CA SER A 174 4.73 4.32 6.34
C SER A 174 5.24 4.24 4.90
N ILE A 175 5.84 5.33 4.44
CA ILE A 175 6.58 5.39 3.20
C ILE A 175 7.99 5.93 3.42
N LYS A 176 8.92 5.46 2.61
CA LYS A 176 10.27 6.03 2.53
C LYS A 176 10.21 7.37 1.81
N ILE A 177 10.69 8.41 2.46
CA ILE A 177 10.76 9.74 1.83
C ILE A 177 12.03 9.84 1.00
N PRO A 178 11.92 10.11 -0.31
CA PRO A 178 13.09 10.22 -1.15
C PRO A 178 13.92 11.46 -0.79
N LYS A 179 15.26 11.30 -0.74
CA LYS A 179 16.20 12.41 -0.57
C LYS A 179 16.28 13.20 -1.89
N ILE A 180 15.35 14.12 -2.11
CA ILE A 180 15.31 14.97 -3.29
C ILE A 180 15.19 16.45 -2.91
N LYS A 181 15.90 17.31 -3.62
CA LYS A 181 15.60 18.73 -3.66
C LYS A 181 14.50 18.93 -4.71
N LEU A 182 13.33 19.41 -4.31
CA LEU A 182 12.30 19.83 -5.27
C LEU A 182 12.85 21.04 -6.03
N LYS A 183 13.45 20.77 -7.18
CA LYS A 183 14.01 21.84 -8.02
C LYS A 183 12.85 22.63 -8.63
N ILE A 184 12.83 23.94 -8.40
CA ILE A 184 12.00 24.92 -9.10
C ILE A 184 12.61 25.15 -10.51
N LYS A 185 12.97 24.09 -11.21
CA LYS A 185 13.40 24.25 -12.58
C LYS A 185 12.17 24.18 -13.48
N PHE A 186 11.71 25.37 -13.91
CA PHE A 186 10.90 25.52 -15.11
C PHE A 186 11.75 25.09 -16.32
N LYS A 187 12.13 23.81 -16.41
CA LYS A 187 12.60 23.32 -17.69
C LYS A 187 11.37 23.32 -18.59
N ASN A 188 11.43 24.04 -19.69
CA ASN A 188 10.55 23.86 -20.83
C ASN A 188 10.72 22.42 -21.32
N LYS A 189 10.03 21.48 -20.64
CA LYS A 189 9.99 20.11 -21.12
C LYS A 189 9.15 20.13 -22.39
N LYS A 190 9.72 19.62 -23.47
CA LYS A 190 8.97 19.41 -24.74
C LYS A 190 7.70 18.55 -24.53
N LYS A 191 7.72 17.64 -23.52
CA LYS A 191 6.58 16.78 -23.15
C LYS A 191 6.36 16.79 -21.65
N LYS A 192 5.12 17.01 -21.22
CA LYS A 192 4.62 16.90 -19.84
C LYS A 192 3.95 15.53 -19.65
N ARG A 193 3.93 15.02 -18.42
CA ARG A 193 3.55 13.64 -18.16
C ARG A 193 2.53 13.51 -17.03
N ILE A 194 1.42 12.81 -17.34
CA ILE A 194 0.53 12.24 -16.34
C ILE A 194 0.99 10.79 -16.09
N LEU A 195 1.27 10.46 -14.84
CA LEU A 195 1.72 9.13 -14.44
C LEU A 195 0.62 8.36 -13.74
N PHE A 196 0.31 7.18 -14.24
CA PHE A 196 -0.32 6.09 -13.52
C PHE A 196 0.77 5.08 -13.15
N LEU A 197 0.93 4.79 -11.84
CA LEU A 197 1.86 3.77 -11.37
C LEU A 197 1.19 2.93 -10.26
N ASN A 198 0.75 1.73 -10.64
CA ASN A 198 0.13 0.75 -9.75
C ASN A 198 0.08 -0.62 -10.46
N ARG A 199 -0.43 -1.66 -9.78
CA ARG A 199 -0.78 -2.92 -10.47
C ARG A 199 -1.77 -2.64 -11.60
N ILE A 200 -1.56 -3.28 -12.72
CA ILE A 200 -2.49 -3.23 -13.87
C ILE A 200 -3.61 -4.22 -13.58
N HIS A 201 -4.73 -3.70 -13.08
CA HIS A 201 -5.84 -4.49 -12.60
C HIS A 201 -7.15 -3.69 -12.70
N LYS A 202 -8.28 -4.35 -12.95
CA LYS A 202 -9.63 -3.73 -13.12
C LYS A 202 -9.98 -2.75 -12.00
N LYS A 203 -9.62 -3.08 -10.75
CA LYS A 203 -9.86 -2.23 -9.57
C LYS A 203 -9.20 -0.84 -9.64
N LYS A 204 -8.20 -0.63 -10.52
CA LYS A 204 -7.36 0.58 -10.55
C LYS A 204 -7.83 1.66 -11.51
N GLY A 205 -8.94 1.43 -12.22
CA GLY A 205 -9.59 2.43 -13.04
C GLY A 205 -8.81 2.83 -14.29
N ILE A 206 -8.09 1.88 -14.91
CA ILE A 206 -7.34 2.13 -16.15
C ILE A 206 -8.29 2.33 -17.31
N SER A 207 -9.37 1.56 -17.37
CA SER A 207 -10.40 1.71 -18.43
C SER A 207 -11.03 3.11 -18.38
N GLU A 208 -11.37 3.59 -17.19
CA GLU A 208 -11.90 4.94 -16.96
C GLU A 208 -10.89 6.01 -17.37
N LEU A 209 -9.61 5.78 -17.07
CA LEU A 209 -8.52 6.69 -17.43
C LEU A 209 -8.32 6.79 -18.95
N LEU A 210 -8.33 5.65 -19.65
CA LEU A 210 -8.22 5.62 -21.13
C LEU A 210 -9.42 6.30 -21.79
N ASN A 211 -10.64 6.01 -21.33
CA ASN A 211 -11.84 6.68 -21.82
C ASN A 211 -11.81 8.20 -21.57
N ALA A 212 -11.31 8.63 -20.42
CA ALA A 212 -11.12 10.06 -20.15
C ALA A 212 -10.04 10.67 -21.07
N TRP A 213 -8.93 9.95 -21.30
CA TRP A 213 -7.84 10.39 -22.16
C TRP A 213 -8.29 10.62 -23.61
N LYS A 214 -9.29 9.87 -24.11
CA LYS A 214 -9.94 10.07 -25.42
C LYS A 214 -10.41 11.51 -25.63
N HIS A 215 -10.93 12.16 -24.60
CA HIS A 215 -11.41 13.54 -24.66
C HIS A 215 -10.30 14.59 -24.55
N ILE A 216 -9.08 14.18 -24.20
CA ILE A 216 -7.98 15.08 -23.78
C ILE A 216 -6.84 15.06 -24.80
N HIS A 217 -6.46 13.88 -25.31
CA HIS A 217 -5.20 13.70 -26.04
C HIS A 217 -5.06 14.57 -27.29
N ASN A 218 -6.13 14.92 -28.00
CA ASN A 218 -6.05 15.78 -29.20
C ASN A 218 -6.02 17.27 -28.88
N LYS A 219 -6.44 17.68 -27.68
CA LYS A 219 -6.43 19.08 -27.25
C LYS A 219 -5.09 19.50 -26.65
N TYR A 220 -4.36 18.58 -26.00
CA TYR A 220 -3.15 18.87 -25.23
C TYR A 220 -1.95 18.07 -25.74
N LEU A 221 -1.40 18.50 -26.88
CA LEU A 221 -0.39 17.78 -27.65
C LEU A 221 0.96 17.66 -26.94
N ASP A 222 1.23 18.51 -25.97
CA ASP A 222 2.44 18.53 -25.14
C ASP A 222 2.36 17.58 -23.92
N TRP A 223 1.23 16.87 -23.76
CA TRP A 223 1.04 15.92 -22.66
C TRP A 223 1.04 14.46 -23.15
N GLU A 224 1.61 13.57 -22.35
CA GLU A 224 1.55 12.13 -22.50
C GLU A 224 0.99 11.45 -21.25
N LEU A 225 0.30 10.33 -21.43
CA LEU A 225 -0.17 9.45 -20.38
C LEU A 225 0.79 8.26 -20.26
N VAL A 226 1.45 8.11 -19.12
CA VAL A 226 2.34 6.97 -18.86
C VAL A 226 1.67 6.02 -17.89
N ILE A 227 1.47 4.77 -18.33
CA ILE A 227 0.90 3.69 -17.52
C ILE A 227 2.01 2.68 -17.23
N CYS A 228 2.31 2.50 -15.95
CA CYS A 228 3.37 1.62 -15.47
C CYS A 228 2.86 0.73 -14.35
N GLY A 229 3.16 -0.57 -14.41
CA GLY A 229 2.82 -1.48 -13.35
C GLY A 229 3.02 -2.95 -13.67
N TYR A 230 2.91 -3.76 -12.62
CA TYR A 230 2.85 -5.21 -12.75
C TYR A 230 1.47 -5.62 -13.30
N ASP A 231 1.49 -6.46 -14.33
CA ASP A 231 0.27 -7.01 -14.91
C ASP A 231 -0.21 -8.21 -14.09
N GLU A 232 -1.47 -8.18 -13.73
CA GLU A 232 -2.13 -9.27 -13.04
C GLU A 232 -3.18 -9.88 -13.98
N ASN A 233 -2.93 -11.10 -14.41
CA ASN A 233 -3.84 -11.91 -15.25
C ASN A 233 -4.10 -11.41 -16.69
N GLY A 234 -3.13 -10.77 -17.34
CA GLY A 234 -3.27 -10.36 -18.76
C GLY A 234 -4.13 -9.11 -18.99
N TYR A 235 -4.55 -8.42 -17.92
CA TYR A 235 -5.41 -7.22 -18.04
C TYR A 235 -4.73 -6.07 -18.78
N ARG A 236 -3.40 -6.07 -18.85
CA ARG A 236 -2.64 -5.10 -19.62
C ARG A 236 -2.96 -5.17 -21.12
N ASP A 237 -3.01 -6.38 -21.67
CA ASP A 237 -3.26 -6.57 -23.11
C ASP A 237 -4.69 -6.15 -23.48
N GLU A 238 -5.67 -6.42 -22.58
CA GLU A 238 -7.03 -5.90 -22.73
C GLU A 238 -7.03 -4.36 -22.81
N MET A 239 -6.24 -3.69 -21.95
CA MET A 239 -6.19 -2.23 -21.91
C MET A 239 -5.38 -1.62 -23.05
N ILE A 240 -4.36 -2.31 -23.57
CA ILE A 240 -3.65 -1.92 -24.81
C ILE A 240 -4.62 -2.01 -25.98
N LYS A 241 -5.38 -3.09 -26.11
CA LYS A 241 -6.42 -3.24 -27.13
C LYS A 241 -7.43 -2.09 -27.05
N LEU A 242 -7.97 -1.82 -25.87
CA LEU A 242 -8.89 -0.69 -25.66
C LEU A 242 -8.25 0.65 -26.08
N SER A 243 -6.98 0.88 -25.78
CA SER A 243 -6.26 2.09 -26.20
C SER A 243 -6.19 2.23 -27.73
N ASN A 244 -5.96 1.11 -28.43
CA ASN A 244 -5.93 1.06 -29.90
C ASN A 244 -7.32 1.26 -30.50
N ASP A 245 -8.34 0.58 -30.00
CA ASP A 245 -9.73 0.71 -30.44
C ASP A 245 -10.25 2.15 -30.33
N LEU A 246 -9.83 2.84 -29.23
CA LEU A 246 -10.13 4.24 -29.00
C LEU A 246 -9.22 5.21 -29.81
N LYS A 247 -8.27 4.70 -30.59
CA LYS A 247 -7.28 5.47 -31.37
C LYS A 247 -6.54 6.51 -30.54
N LEU A 248 -6.10 6.13 -29.32
CA LEU A 248 -5.46 7.04 -28.40
C LEU A 248 -4.00 7.33 -28.79
N ASN A 249 -3.64 8.60 -28.85
CA ASN A 249 -2.27 9.05 -29.06
C ASN A 249 -1.57 9.34 -27.70
N ARG A 250 -0.24 9.14 -27.67
CA ARG A 250 0.62 9.49 -26.53
C ARG A 250 0.29 8.75 -25.23
N VAL A 251 -0.20 7.50 -25.35
CA VAL A 251 -0.25 6.54 -24.25
C VAL A 251 1.03 5.71 -24.28
N VAL A 252 1.83 5.78 -23.21
CA VAL A 252 3.10 5.07 -23.10
C VAL A 252 2.98 3.99 -22.04
N TRP A 253 3.06 2.74 -22.47
CA TRP A 253 3.04 1.59 -21.58
C TRP A 253 4.45 1.24 -21.13
N LYS A 254 4.66 1.08 -19.81
CA LYS A 254 5.94 0.68 -19.21
C LYS A 254 5.77 -0.59 -18.38
N ASN A 255 6.80 -1.39 -18.38
CA ASN A 255 6.88 -2.55 -17.51
C ASN A 255 6.98 -2.12 -16.05
N PHE A 256 6.77 -3.07 -15.14
CA PHE A 256 6.95 -2.85 -13.71
C PHE A 256 8.38 -2.37 -13.40
N VAL A 257 8.46 -1.31 -12.62
CA VAL A 257 9.73 -0.67 -12.23
C VAL A 257 9.84 -0.60 -10.70
N ILE A 258 11.08 -0.70 -10.23
CA ILE A 258 11.44 -0.66 -8.80
C ILE A 258 12.68 0.20 -8.58
N GLY A 259 12.95 0.59 -7.34
CA GLY A 259 14.16 1.29 -6.94
C GLY A 259 14.40 2.58 -7.73
N LYS A 260 15.61 2.74 -8.28
CA LYS A 260 16.03 3.96 -9.00
C LYS A 260 15.17 4.27 -10.23
N ASP A 261 14.68 3.26 -10.96
CA ASP A 261 13.85 3.48 -12.14
C ASP A 261 12.45 3.97 -11.75
N LYS A 262 11.87 3.46 -10.65
CA LYS A 262 10.64 3.98 -10.06
C LYS A 262 10.81 5.45 -9.65
N ASP A 263 11.90 5.79 -8.98
CA ASP A 263 12.23 7.16 -8.61
C ASP A 263 12.36 8.08 -9.83
N LYS A 264 13.05 7.62 -10.88
CA LYS A 264 13.22 8.35 -12.14
C LYS A 264 11.88 8.64 -12.81
N LEU A 265 10.96 7.67 -12.75
CA LEU A 265 9.63 7.81 -13.33
C LEU A 265 8.82 8.87 -12.58
N PHE A 266 8.78 8.86 -11.25
CA PHE A 266 8.14 9.92 -10.47
C PHE A 266 8.76 11.30 -10.74
N ARG A 267 10.10 11.42 -10.73
CA ARG A 267 10.82 12.69 -10.96
C ARG A 267 10.60 13.27 -12.36
N SER A 268 10.32 12.43 -13.36
CA SER A 268 10.09 12.85 -14.74
C SER A 268 8.63 13.21 -15.01
N SER A 269 7.74 13.00 -14.08
CA SER A 269 6.29 13.23 -14.20
C SER A 269 5.87 14.60 -13.67
N ASP A 270 4.71 15.08 -14.07
CA ASP A 270 4.16 16.40 -13.71
C ASP A 270 2.86 16.30 -12.91
N LEU A 271 2.11 15.19 -13.09
CA LEU A 271 0.90 14.84 -12.36
C LEU A 271 0.87 13.35 -12.10
N PHE A 272 0.22 12.94 -11.04
CA PHE A 272 -0.08 11.54 -10.75
C PHE A 272 -1.59 11.31 -10.76
N ILE A 273 -2.02 10.18 -11.33
CA ILE A 273 -3.43 9.82 -11.39
C ILE A 273 -3.65 8.37 -10.99
N LEU A 274 -4.66 8.12 -10.15
CA LEU A 274 -5.10 6.80 -9.76
C LEU A 274 -6.62 6.79 -9.53
N LEU A 275 -7.38 6.29 -10.48
CA LEU A 275 -8.85 6.27 -10.47
C LEU A 275 -9.39 4.96 -9.86
N SER A 276 -8.86 4.54 -8.73
CA SER A 276 -9.23 3.28 -8.10
C SER A 276 -10.69 3.22 -7.65
N HIS A 277 -11.33 2.07 -7.88
CA HIS A 277 -12.65 1.73 -7.36
C HIS A 277 -12.64 1.45 -5.85
N SER A 278 -11.50 1.09 -5.29
CA SER A 278 -11.28 0.90 -3.85
C SER A 278 -9.78 0.85 -3.56
N GLU A 279 -9.35 1.54 -2.52
CA GLU A 279 -8.00 1.49 -1.96
C GLU A 279 -8.07 1.40 -0.44
N ASN A 280 -7.20 0.57 0.13
CA ASN A 280 -7.06 0.55 1.57
C ASN A 280 -6.20 1.71 2.08
N PHE A 281 -5.03 1.90 1.47
CA PHE A 281 -4.15 3.04 1.77
C PHE A 281 -3.74 3.79 0.49
N GLY A 282 -3.35 3.10 -0.57
CA GLY A 282 -2.88 3.73 -1.81
C GLY A 282 -1.44 4.24 -1.70
N LEU A 283 -0.49 3.33 -1.44
CA LEU A 283 0.94 3.66 -1.28
C LEU A 283 1.49 4.50 -2.43
N SER A 284 1.13 4.20 -3.67
CA SER A 284 1.58 4.96 -4.84
C SER A 284 1.12 6.42 -4.84
N ILE A 285 -0.01 6.73 -4.19
CA ILE A 285 -0.47 8.12 -3.97
C ILE A 285 0.46 8.81 -2.98
N ALA A 286 0.77 8.17 -1.85
CA ALA A 286 1.70 8.69 -0.86
C ALA A 286 3.09 8.90 -1.46
N GLU A 287 3.57 7.96 -2.27
CA GLU A 287 4.83 8.05 -2.99
C GLU A 287 4.82 9.24 -3.97
N ALA A 288 3.80 9.37 -4.81
CA ALA A 288 3.67 10.49 -5.73
C ALA A 288 3.74 11.85 -5.02
N LEU A 289 3.00 12.00 -3.91
CA LEU A 289 3.07 13.18 -3.06
C LEU A 289 4.47 13.39 -2.47
N SER A 290 5.17 12.33 -2.09
CA SER A 290 6.54 12.40 -1.56
C SER A 290 7.55 12.90 -2.59
N PHE A 291 7.29 12.67 -3.88
CA PHE A 291 8.06 13.23 -4.99
C PHE A 291 7.59 14.64 -5.40
N GLY A 292 6.58 15.19 -4.73
CA GLY A 292 6.03 16.51 -5.02
C GLY A 292 5.13 16.57 -6.25
N LEU A 293 4.47 15.46 -6.60
CA LEU A 293 3.48 15.44 -7.67
C LEU A 293 2.09 15.76 -7.10
N PRO A 294 1.33 16.70 -7.70
CA PRO A 294 -0.10 16.79 -7.43
C PRO A 294 -0.82 15.52 -7.87
N VAL A 295 -1.84 15.12 -7.12
CA VAL A 295 -2.52 13.85 -7.28
C VAL A 295 -3.98 14.03 -7.68
N ILE A 296 -4.43 13.24 -8.66
CA ILE A 296 -5.86 13.04 -8.96
C ILE A 296 -6.22 11.62 -8.52
N THR A 297 -7.20 11.50 -7.62
CA THR A 297 -7.71 10.19 -7.17
C THR A 297 -9.20 10.23 -6.89
N THR A 298 -9.78 9.11 -6.46
CA THR A 298 -11.22 8.97 -6.26
C THR A 298 -11.61 9.04 -4.79
N THR A 299 -12.88 9.34 -4.54
CA THR A 299 -13.49 9.29 -3.20
C THR A 299 -13.50 7.89 -2.58
N ASN A 300 -13.20 6.85 -3.38
CA ASN A 300 -13.03 5.47 -2.95
C ASN A 300 -11.62 5.15 -2.41
N THR A 301 -10.83 6.19 -2.19
CA THR A 301 -9.50 6.11 -1.57
C THR A 301 -9.46 6.90 -0.27
N PRO A 302 -8.58 6.59 0.69
CA PRO A 302 -8.49 7.31 1.97
C PRO A 302 -7.80 8.68 1.86
N TRP A 303 -7.74 9.26 0.66
CA TRP A 303 -7.03 10.51 0.35
C TRP A 303 -7.95 11.71 0.17
N LYS A 304 -9.07 11.75 0.89
CA LYS A 304 -10.06 12.86 0.83
C LYS A 304 -9.46 14.21 1.18
N ASP A 305 -8.46 14.24 2.04
CA ASP A 305 -7.78 15.46 2.51
C ASP A 305 -6.86 16.14 1.47
N LEU A 306 -6.70 15.58 0.25
CA LEU A 306 -5.99 16.24 -0.85
C LEU A 306 -6.47 17.67 -1.10
N LYS A 307 -7.78 17.90 -1.01
CA LYS A 307 -8.39 19.24 -1.14
C LYS A 307 -8.01 20.14 0.02
N LYS A 308 -8.08 19.67 1.26
CA LYS A 308 -7.73 20.38 2.50
C LYS A 308 -6.27 20.87 2.45
N TYR A 309 -5.35 20.00 2.05
CA TYR A 309 -3.93 20.34 1.91
C TYR A 309 -3.58 21.02 0.58
N LYS A 310 -4.58 21.28 -0.28
CA LYS A 310 -4.39 21.94 -1.59
C LYS A 310 -3.26 21.30 -2.41
N CYS A 311 -3.22 19.98 -2.46
CA CYS A 311 -2.17 19.19 -3.11
C CYS A 311 -2.68 18.20 -4.17
N GLY A 312 -3.98 18.23 -4.48
CA GLY A 312 -4.58 17.36 -5.48
C GLY A 312 -6.09 17.41 -5.48
N TRP A 313 -6.69 16.46 -6.15
CA TRP A 313 -8.13 16.32 -6.34
C TRP A 313 -8.60 14.92 -5.94
N CYS A 314 -9.68 14.88 -5.18
CA CYS A 314 -10.38 13.65 -4.81
C CYS A 314 -11.80 13.77 -5.39
N ILE A 315 -12.13 12.91 -6.36
CA ILE A 315 -13.32 13.03 -7.21
C ILE A 315 -14.11 11.73 -7.27
N ASP A 316 -15.39 11.81 -7.62
CA ASP A 316 -16.19 10.63 -7.95
C ASP A 316 -15.80 10.07 -9.33
N LEU A 317 -15.97 8.75 -9.51
CA LEU A 317 -15.73 8.04 -10.79
C LEU A 317 -16.81 8.35 -11.83
N LYS A 318 -17.12 9.63 -12.06
CA LYS A 318 -18.03 10.10 -13.11
C LYS A 318 -17.22 10.67 -14.26
N MET A 319 -17.40 10.17 -15.49
CA MET A 319 -16.59 10.52 -16.64
C MET A 319 -16.43 12.03 -16.84
N LYS A 320 -17.53 12.79 -16.80
CA LYS A 320 -17.51 14.26 -16.90
C LYS A 320 -16.60 14.91 -15.83
N LYS A 321 -16.63 14.40 -14.57
CA LYS A 321 -15.77 14.89 -13.48
C LYS A 321 -14.31 14.53 -13.72
N ILE A 322 -14.02 13.33 -14.19
CA ILE A 322 -12.65 12.86 -14.47
C ILE A 322 -12.03 13.76 -15.55
N VAL A 323 -12.69 13.90 -16.71
CA VAL A 323 -12.20 14.73 -17.83
C VAL A 323 -11.97 16.17 -17.37
N LYS A 324 -12.97 16.82 -16.78
CA LYS A 324 -12.86 18.20 -16.29
C LYS A 324 -11.70 18.38 -15.29
N THR A 325 -11.49 17.39 -14.41
CA THR A 325 -10.42 17.48 -13.42
C THR A 325 -9.03 17.33 -14.06
N ILE A 326 -8.89 16.42 -15.02
CA ILE A 326 -7.61 16.27 -15.76
C ILE A 326 -7.33 17.55 -16.55
N GLU A 327 -8.30 18.11 -17.27
CA GLU A 327 -8.15 19.37 -17.99
C GLU A 327 -7.72 20.51 -17.08
N ASN A 328 -8.41 20.69 -15.95
CA ASN A 328 -8.05 21.70 -14.94
C ASN A 328 -6.61 21.52 -14.43
N ALA A 329 -6.18 20.28 -14.21
CA ALA A 329 -4.84 19.98 -13.72
C ALA A 329 -3.75 20.22 -14.80
N ILE A 330 -4.06 19.94 -16.06
CA ILE A 330 -3.21 20.21 -17.23
C ILE A 330 -3.03 21.70 -17.43
N CYS A 331 -4.13 22.47 -17.36
CA CYS A 331 -4.16 23.92 -17.58
C CYS A 331 -3.56 24.74 -16.42
N LEU A 332 -3.26 24.10 -15.29
CA LEU A 332 -2.63 24.81 -14.17
C LEU A 332 -1.29 25.40 -14.56
N ASN A 333 -1.09 26.65 -14.14
CA ASN A 333 0.21 27.30 -14.22
C ASN A 333 1.28 26.42 -13.54
N PRO A 334 2.45 26.21 -14.16
CA PRO A 334 3.53 25.39 -13.62
C PRO A 334 3.95 25.79 -12.20
N LYS A 335 3.98 27.08 -11.86
CA LYS A 335 4.29 27.56 -10.51
C LYS A 335 3.26 27.06 -9.49
N LYS A 336 1.96 27.15 -9.81
CA LYS A 336 0.87 26.63 -8.95
C LYS A 336 0.99 25.12 -8.76
N ARG A 337 1.30 24.35 -9.81
CA ARG A 337 1.48 22.91 -9.76
C ARG A 337 2.63 22.49 -8.84
N ILE A 338 3.77 23.18 -8.94
CA ILE A 338 4.92 22.99 -8.05
C ILE A 338 4.55 23.29 -6.59
N LEU A 339 3.81 24.36 -6.34
CA LEU A 339 3.35 24.71 -4.99
C LEU A 339 2.44 23.64 -4.40
N MET A 340 1.51 23.10 -5.21
CA MET A 340 0.68 21.96 -4.81
C MET A 340 1.53 20.75 -4.44
N GLY A 341 2.52 20.41 -5.26
CA GLY A 341 3.46 19.33 -4.98
C GLY A 341 4.25 19.52 -3.69
N LYS A 342 4.74 20.74 -3.42
CA LYS A 342 5.43 21.06 -2.15
C LYS A 342 4.52 20.84 -0.94
N ARG A 343 3.26 21.27 -1.00
CA ARG A 343 2.28 21.06 0.08
C ARG A 343 2.02 19.57 0.32
N GLY A 344 1.82 18.80 -0.76
CA GLY A 344 1.63 17.36 -0.68
C GLY A 344 2.82 16.64 -0.05
N ARG A 345 4.04 17.00 -0.46
CA ARG A 345 5.25 16.45 0.13
C ARG A 345 5.39 16.78 1.61
N ALA A 346 5.15 18.03 2.00
CA ALA A 346 5.22 18.44 3.41
C ALA A 346 4.20 17.66 4.26
N TRP A 347 2.98 17.49 3.75
CA TRP A 347 1.94 16.69 4.41
C TRP A 347 2.39 15.24 4.61
N VAL A 348 2.88 14.59 3.56
CA VAL A 348 3.27 13.18 3.62
C VAL A 348 4.50 12.96 4.51
N ILE A 349 5.46 13.87 4.51
CA ILE A 349 6.62 13.82 5.43
C ILE A 349 6.14 13.86 6.88
N ARG A 350 5.24 14.77 7.22
CA ARG A 350 4.74 14.95 8.57
C ARG A 350 3.94 13.75 9.08
N ASP A 351 3.05 13.19 8.23
CA ASP A 351 2.02 12.27 8.70
C ASP A 351 2.29 10.81 8.33
N PHE A 352 3.05 10.53 7.26
CA PHE A 352 3.20 9.20 6.68
C PHE A 352 4.66 8.75 6.47
N SER A 353 5.66 9.58 6.83
CA SER A 353 7.05 9.13 6.77
C SER A 353 7.32 8.01 7.76
N ASP A 354 8.31 7.18 7.47
CA ASP A 354 8.80 6.15 8.38
C ASP A 354 9.22 6.72 9.75
N GLN A 355 9.85 7.92 9.74
CA GLN A 355 10.20 8.63 10.97
C GLN A 355 8.98 9.05 11.79
N SER A 356 7.85 9.37 11.14
CA SER A 356 6.61 9.74 11.83
C SER A 356 5.82 8.53 12.32
N ILE A 357 5.81 7.43 11.55
CA ILE A 357 4.95 6.26 11.83
C ILE A 357 5.60 5.30 12.82
N ALA A 358 6.91 5.03 12.72
CA ALA A 358 7.57 4.06 13.58
C ALA A 358 7.45 4.37 15.10
N PRO A 359 7.63 5.64 15.56
CA PRO A 359 7.40 5.97 16.98
C PRO A 359 5.95 5.78 17.43
N LYS A 360 4.97 6.06 16.54
CA LYS A 360 3.55 5.85 16.86
C LYS A 360 3.25 4.36 17.07
N LEU A 361 3.85 3.51 16.23
CA LEU A 361 3.70 2.08 16.33
C LEU A 361 4.41 1.53 17.58
N GLN A 362 5.61 2.03 17.87
CA GLN A 362 6.33 1.70 19.10
C GLN A 362 5.51 2.03 20.36
N SER A 363 4.90 3.21 20.38
CA SER A 363 4.02 3.62 21.49
C SER A 363 2.82 2.69 21.64
N ALA A 364 2.20 2.29 20.51
CA ALA A 364 1.09 1.34 20.51
C ALA A 364 1.53 -0.05 21.01
N TYR A 365 2.70 -0.54 20.62
CA TYR A 365 3.24 -1.82 21.07
C TYR A 365 3.57 -1.81 22.57
N ASN A 366 4.18 -0.73 23.05
CA ASN A 366 4.46 -0.56 24.47
C ASN A 366 3.16 -0.59 25.29
N TRP A 367 2.11 0.08 24.82
CA TRP A 367 0.82 0.07 25.50
C TRP A 367 0.17 -1.33 25.52
N ILE A 368 0.23 -2.06 24.41
CA ILE A 368 -0.30 -3.45 24.31
C ILE A 368 0.42 -4.37 25.28
N LEU A 369 1.71 -4.13 25.54
CA LEU A 369 2.53 -4.88 26.47
C LEU A 369 2.49 -4.35 27.91
N ASN A 370 1.59 -3.41 28.21
CA ASN A 370 1.48 -2.71 29.51
C ASN A 370 2.78 -2.02 29.96
N LYS A 371 3.59 -1.55 29.00
CA LYS A 371 4.88 -0.86 29.21
C LYS A 371 4.83 0.63 28.90
N GLY A 372 3.64 1.20 28.71
CA GLY A 372 3.49 2.61 28.36
C GLY A 372 2.02 3.08 28.35
N PRO A 373 1.79 4.39 28.25
CA PRO A 373 0.45 4.98 28.26
C PRO A 373 -0.31 4.67 26.98
N LYS A 374 -1.64 4.77 27.07
CA LYS A 374 -2.55 4.62 25.92
C LYS A 374 -2.27 5.69 24.86
N PRO A 375 -1.97 5.33 23.59
CA PRO A 375 -1.79 6.30 22.53
C PRO A 375 -3.08 7.07 22.20
N LYS A 376 -2.94 8.34 21.77
CA LYS A 376 -4.08 9.25 21.47
C LYS A 376 -5.06 8.76 20.36
N LYS A 377 -4.67 7.81 19.51
CA LYS A 377 -5.47 7.30 18.37
C LYS A 377 -5.94 5.86 18.58
N ILE A 378 -6.39 5.53 19.77
CA ILE A 378 -7.01 4.23 20.05
C ILE A 378 -8.51 4.43 20.22
N ILE A 379 -9.24 3.62 19.48
CA ILE A 379 -10.71 3.53 19.58
C ILE A 379 -11.02 2.11 20.07
N PHE A 380 -11.90 2.04 21.02
CA PHE A 380 -12.46 0.78 21.53
C PHE A 380 -13.65 0.38 20.70
#